data_86cb74a99665372d2a4822d1101899d5
#
_entry.id   86cb74a99665372d2a4822d1101899d5
#
_cell.length_a   1.000
_cell.length_b   1.000
_cell.length_c   1.000
_cell.angle_alpha   90.00
_cell.angle_beta   90.00
_cell.angle_gamma   90.00
#
_symmetry.space_group_name_H-M   'P 1'
#
loop_
_entity.id
_entity.type
_entity.pdbx_description
1 polymer ?
#
loop_
_entity_poly.entity_id
_entity_poly.type
_entity_poly.pdbx_seq_one_letter_code
_entity_poly.pdbx_strand_id
1 'polypeptide(L)'
;MSLGLYLHIPYCFSKCRYCDFYSAPGQRGVPPEYPDALLRELHRFAPDAPLRPDTIYFGGGTPSLLTPEDVSRLIDAAQPLPGADITLEANPETVTEETLRGFRAAGVNRISFGVQSARDSQLKTLGRPHTAKQARAAFAAAQRAGFTNISGDIMLALPHYTQAEFDETLELIENGGATHVSAYLLKIEPDSAFGRKPPEGLPTSDEAADFYLYAVEQLEHHGYQQYEISNFARPGYEGKHNLIYWDCGDYLGLGPAAHSCMGGKRFYYPPDTDAFLHDTAAPVLDGSCGAEDYLILQLRLRKGLNLEAYKNLYGKEFSTAQLAFVQNCVKAGYANFDGKTLALTPAGLIVQNTILAELL
;
A
#
# COMPACT_ATOMS: atom_id res chain seq x y z
N MET A 1 14.84 -10.31 -13.00
CA MET A 1 14.48 -9.36 -11.90
C MET A 1 13.00 -9.11 -12.04
N SER A 2 12.26 -9.06 -10.94
CA SER A 2 10.83 -8.73 -10.99
C SER A 2 10.65 -7.24 -11.26
N LEU A 3 9.61 -6.89 -12.04
CA LEU A 3 9.27 -5.53 -12.40
C LEU A 3 7.84 -5.20 -11.94
N GLY A 4 7.67 -4.13 -11.17
CA GLY A 4 6.37 -3.57 -10.83
C GLY A 4 5.96 -2.43 -11.75
N LEU A 5 4.69 -2.37 -12.15
CA LEU A 5 4.10 -1.20 -12.79
C LEU A 5 3.06 -0.59 -11.84
N TYR A 6 3.28 0.66 -11.41
CA TYR A 6 2.33 1.43 -10.62
C TYR A 6 1.65 2.48 -11.50
N LEU A 7 0.34 2.50 -11.52
CA LEU A 7 -0.46 3.49 -12.24
C LEU A 7 -1.21 4.35 -11.22
N HIS A 8 -0.80 5.62 -11.10
CA HIS A 8 -1.42 6.57 -10.19
C HIS A 8 -2.68 7.17 -10.81
N ILE A 9 -3.80 7.05 -10.11
CA ILE A 9 -5.08 7.63 -10.55
C ILE A 9 -5.46 8.74 -9.57
N PRO A 10 -5.17 10.04 -9.90
CA PRO A 10 -5.29 11.14 -8.95
C PRO A 10 -6.72 11.68 -8.78
N TYR A 11 -7.73 10.86 -8.98
CA TYR A 11 -9.13 11.30 -8.93
C TYR A 11 -9.86 10.65 -7.77
N CYS A 12 -10.62 11.45 -7.01
CA CYS A 12 -11.44 10.98 -5.89
C CYS A 12 -12.85 11.56 -5.98
N PHE A 13 -13.85 10.79 -5.53
CA PHE A 13 -15.19 11.31 -5.31
C PHE A 13 -15.20 12.39 -4.24
N SER A 14 -14.48 12.16 -3.12
CA SER A 14 -14.28 13.12 -2.03
C SER A 14 -12.88 12.96 -1.44
N LYS A 15 -12.34 14.02 -0.80
CA LYS A 15 -11.07 13.97 -0.08
C LYS A 15 -11.33 13.56 1.36
N CYS A 16 -10.79 12.44 1.79
CA CYS A 16 -10.82 12.01 3.18
C CYS A 16 -10.02 12.97 4.06
N ARG A 17 -10.44 13.15 5.33
CA ARG A 17 -9.85 14.18 6.21
C ARG A 17 -8.41 13.89 6.64
N TYR A 18 -7.99 12.63 6.61
CA TYR A 18 -6.64 12.18 6.98
C TYR A 18 -5.70 12.07 5.78
N CYS A 19 -6.24 12.05 4.54
CA CYS A 19 -5.48 11.69 3.35
C CYS A 19 -4.62 12.85 2.86
N ASP A 20 -3.33 12.58 2.66
CA ASP A 20 -2.32 13.46 2.06
C ASP A 20 -1.94 13.05 0.63
N PHE A 21 -2.43 11.90 0.14
CA PHE A 21 -2.14 11.47 -1.23
C PHE A 21 -2.55 12.53 -2.24
N TYR A 22 -1.70 12.71 -3.26
CA TYR A 22 -2.01 13.60 -4.35
C TYR A 22 -3.28 13.14 -5.07
N SER A 23 -4.36 13.91 -4.97
CA SER A 23 -5.64 13.61 -5.61
C SER A 23 -6.55 14.82 -5.72
N ALA A 24 -7.31 14.88 -6.81
CA ALA A 24 -8.33 15.89 -7.10
C ALA A 24 -9.72 15.38 -6.66
N PRO A 25 -10.36 15.98 -5.65
CA PRO A 25 -11.69 15.58 -5.19
C PRO A 25 -12.81 16.12 -6.10
N GLY A 26 -14.03 15.59 -5.90
CA GLY A 26 -15.24 16.04 -6.61
C GLY A 26 -15.44 15.37 -7.96
N GLN A 27 -14.69 14.32 -8.27
CA GLN A 27 -14.78 13.62 -9.54
C GLN A 27 -15.73 12.41 -9.44
N ARG A 28 -16.54 12.20 -10.47
CA ARG A 28 -17.44 11.04 -10.58
C ARG A 28 -16.94 9.98 -11.57
N GLY A 29 -15.80 10.23 -12.20
CA GLY A 29 -15.11 9.37 -13.15
C GLY A 29 -13.75 9.96 -13.46
N VAL A 30 -12.92 9.22 -14.15
CA VAL A 30 -11.64 9.67 -14.67
C VAL A 30 -11.86 10.32 -16.03
N PRO A 31 -11.32 11.53 -16.29
CA PRO A 31 -11.41 12.16 -17.61
C PRO A 31 -10.83 11.25 -18.70
N PRO A 32 -11.48 11.13 -19.88
CA PRO A 32 -11.07 10.19 -20.94
C PRO A 32 -9.63 10.39 -21.44
N GLU A 33 -9.13 11.64 -21.39
CA GLU A 33 -7.75 11.97 -21.77
C GLU A 33 -6.69 11.45 -20.80
N TYR A 34 -7.07 11.08 -19.56
CA TYR A 34 -6.12 10.63 -18.57
C TYR A 34 -5.57 9.22 -18.83
N PRO A 35 -6.39 8.19 -19.13
CA PRO A 35 -5.90 6.90 -19.59
C PRO A 35 -5.01 7.00 -20.83
N ASP A 36 -5.34 7.91 -21.79
CA ASP A 36 -4.52 8.15 -22.96
C ASP A 36 -3.15 8.74 -22.60
N ALA A 37 -3.10 9.63 -21.61
CA ALA A 37 -1.84 10.16 -21.11
C ALA A 37 -0.98 9.05 -20.44
N LEU A 38 -1.58 8.15 -19.66
CA LEU A 38 -0.87 7.00 -19.09
C LEU A 38 -0.34 6.06 -20.19
N LEU A 39 -1.12 5.78 -21.24
CA LEU A 39 -0.70 4.97 -22.38
C LEU A 39 0.47 5.62 -23.14
N ARG A 40 0.43 6.94 -23.33
CA ARG A 40 1.54 7.70 -23.92
C ARG A 40 2.83 7.52 -23.12
N GLU A 41 2.75 7.67 -21.79
CA GLU A 41 3.93 7.51 -20.94
C GLU A 41 4.42 6.04 -20.91
N LEU A 42 3.51 5.09 -20.85
CA LEU A 42 3.87 3.67 -20.93
C LEU A 42 4.64 3.36 -22.23
N HIS A 43 4.16 3.88 -23.35
CA HIS A 43 4.84 3.72 -24.65
C HIS A 43 6.20 4.43 -24.67
N ARG A 44 6.34 5.59 -24.00
CA ARG A 44 7.64 6.31 -23.89
C ARG A 44 8.71 5.48 -23.16
N PHE A 45 8.33 4.73 -22.12
CA PHE A 45 9.24 3.85 -21.38
C PHE A 45 9.48 2.50 -22.06
N ALA A 46 8.60 2.09 -22.96
CA ALA A 46 8.64 0.81 -23.65
C ALA A 46 8.35 0.96 -25.15
N PRO A 47 9.17 1.76 -25.92
CA PRO A 47 8.86 2.11 -27.30
C PRO A 47 9.01 0.93 -28.28
N ASP A 48 9.98 0.04 -28.03
CA ASP A 48 10.37 -1.03 -28.97
C ASP A 48 9.85 -2.41 -28.55
N ALA A 49 9.48 -2.58 -27.29
CA ALA A 49 9.02 -3.86 -26.75
C ALA A 49 8.12 -3.63 -25.53
N PRO A 50 7.16 -4.50 -25.24
CA PRO A 50 6.28 -4.36 -24.08
C PRO A 50 7.05 -4.46 -22.77
N LEU A 51 6.55 -3.77 -21.73
CA LEU A 51 7.18 -3.68 -20.41
C LEU A 51 7.24 -5.03 -19.69
N ARG A 52 6.20 -5.88 -19.85
CA ARG A 52 6.06 -7.23 -19.28
C ARG A 52 6.23 -7.28 -17.75
N PRO A 53 5.50 -6.48 -16.98
CA PRO A 53 5.65 -6.45 -15.54
C PRO A 53 5.16 -7.74 -14.87
N ASP A 54 5.77 -8.08 -13.71
CA ASP A 54 5.32 -9.14 -12.82
C ASP A 54 4.09 -8.71 -12.01
N THR A 55 3.94 -7.40 -11.78
CA THR A 55 2.79 -6.83 -11.08
C THR A 55 2.33 -5.53 -11.73
N ILE A 56 1.00 -5.32 -11.75
CA ILE A 56 0.40 -4.01 -12.07
C ILE A 56 -0.43 -3.57 -10.87
N TYR A 57 -0.25 -2.33 -10.44
CA TYR A 57 -0.99 -1.77 -9.32
C TYR A 57 -1.64 -0.45 -9.71
N PHE A 58 -2.96 -0.43 -9.76
CA PHE A 58 -3.75 0.78 -9.90
C PHE A 58 -4.04 1.36 -8.53
N GLY A 59 -3.42 2.48 -8.19
CA GLY A 59 -3.50 3.10 -6.86
C GLY A 59 -3.63 4.61 -6.90
N GLY A 60 -3.59 5.22 -5.71
CA GLY A 60 -3.53 6.67 -5.53
C GLY A 60 -4.79 7.31 -4.95
N GLY A 61 -5.61 7.93 -5.77
CA GLY A 61 -6.89 8.51 -5.34
C GLY A 61 -7.99 7.44 -5.23
N THR A 62 -8.65 7.15 -6.34
CA THR A 62 -9.71 6.13 -6.40
C THR A 62 -9.69 5.46 -7.78
N PRO A 63 -8.85 4.46 -8.00
CA PRO A 63 -8.70 3.78 -9.30
C PRO A 63 -9.99 3.15 -9.83
N SER A 64 -10.91 2.74 -8.97
CA SER A 64 -12.22 2.22 -9.35
C SER A 64 -13.17 3.25 -10.00
N LEU A 65 -12.73 4.49 -10.18
CA LEU A 65 -13.39 5.49 -11.02
C LEU A 65 -13.03 5.36 -12.51
N LEU A 66 -12.02 4.55 -12.85
CA LEU A 66 -11.74 4.15 -14.25
C LEU A 66 -12.87 3.27 -14.76
N THR A 67 -13.06 3.28 -16.08
CA THR A 67 -13.93 2.28 -16.72
C THR A 67 -13.18 0.94 -16.85
N PRO A 68 -13.88 -0.20 -16.86
CA PRO A 68 -13.25 -1.49 -17.16
C PRO A 68 -12.52 -1.52 -18.52
N GLU A 69 -12.99 -0.76 -19.48
CA GLU A 69 -12.37 -0.62 -20.80
C GLU A 69 -11.02 0.09 -20.71
N ASP A 70 -10.92 1.19 -19.95
CA ASP A 70 -9.64 1.88 -19.73
C ASP A 70 -8.64 1.00 -19.00
N VAL A 71 -9.09 0.25 -17.99
CA VAL A 71 -8.24 -0.72 -17.27
C VAL A 71 -7.73 -1.79 -18.22
N SER A 72 -8.59 -2.36 -19.11
CA SER A 72 -8.18 -3.33 -20.12
C SER A 72 -7.12 -2.75 -21.06
N ARG A 73 -7.34 -1.55 -21.61
CA ARG A 73 -6.39 -0.87 -22.50
C ARG A 73 -5.01 -0.70 -21.87
N LEU A 74 -4.95 -0.32 -20.58
CA LEU A 74 -3.71 -0.13 -19.86
C LEU A 74 -2.99 -1.46 -19.58
N ILE A 75 -3.72 -2.51 -19.21
CA ILE A 75 -3.17 -3.86 -19.01
C ILE A 75 -2.65 -4.44 -20.34
N ASP A 76 -3.43 -4.32 -21.42
CA ASP A 76 -3.07 -4.81 -22.74
C ASP A 76 -1.80 -4.12 -23.28
N ALA A 77 -1.68 -2.80 -23.04
CA ALA A 77 -0.48 -2.05 -23.43
C ALA A 77 0.77 -2.47 -22.63
N ALA A 78 0.62 -2.76 -21.33
CA ALA A 78 1.73 -3.20 -20.49
C ALA A 78 2.17 -4.64 -20.79
N GLN A 79 1.28 -5.50 -21.30
CA GLN A 79 1.51 -6.93 -21.59
C GLN A 79 2.16 -7.69 -20.42
N PRO A 80 1.50 -7.76 -19.25
CA PRO A 80 2.08 -8.37 -18.05
C PRO A 80 2.48 -9.83 -18.30
N LEU A 81 3.42 -10.32 -17.51
CA LEU A 81 3.82 -11.74 -17.55
C LEU A 81 2.64 -12.66 -17.18
N PRO A 82 2.61 -13.89 -17.71
CA PRO A 82 1.61 -14.87 -17.28
C PRO A 82 1.64 -15.08 -15.76
N GLY A 83 0.49 -14.92 -15.10
CA GLY A 83 0.38 -15.03 -13.64
C GLY A 83 0.78 -13.78 -12.87
N ALA A 84 0.94 -12.65 -13.55
CA ALA A 84 1.16 -11.36 -12.91
C ALA A 84 0.06 -11.02 -11.90
N ASP A 85 0.43 -10.37 -10.79
CA ASP A 85 -0.51 -9.83 -9.81
C ASP A 85 -1.01 -8.46 -10.31
N ILE A 86 -2.31 -8.35 -10.59
CA ILE A 86 -2.92 -7.13 -11.10
C ILE A 86 -3.94 -6.63 -10.08
N THR A 87 -3.52 -5.63 -9.30
CA THR A 87 -4.30 -5.05 -8.21
C THR A 87 -4.99 -3.77 -8.65
N LEU A 88 -6.24 -3.57 -8.20
CA LEU A 88 -6.97 -2.32 -8.32
C LEU A 88 -7.54 -1.91 -6.96
N GLU A 89 -7.22 -0.69 -6.52
CA GLU A 89 -7.82 -0.10 -5.32
C GLU A 89 -9.23 0.42 -5.64
N ALA A 90 -10.14 0.20 -4.69
CA ALA A 90 -11.52 0.58 -4.82
C ALA A 90 -12.09 1.15 -3.52
N ASN A 91 -12.98 2.11 -3.64
CA ASN A 91 -13.84 2.50 -2.52
C ASN A 91 -15.19 1.78 -2.60
N PRO A 92 -15.77 1.38 -1.46
CA PRO A 92 -17.04 0.64 -1.45
C PRO A 92 -18.19 1.33 -2.19
N GLU A 93 -18.21 2.67 -2.20
CA GLU A 93 -19.24 3.47 -2.86
C GLU A 93 -19.06 3.63 -4.38
N THR A 94 -17.90 3.26 -4.92
CA THR A 94 -17.58 3.48 -6.34
C THR A 94 -17.73 2.23 -7.20
N VAL A 95 -18.10 1.10 -6.61
CA VAL A 95 -18.17 -0.18 -7.32
C VAL A 95 -19.59 -0.76 -7.32
N THR A 96 -19.89 -1.47 -8.39
CA THR A 96 -21.06 -2.33 -8.53
C THR A 96 -20.61 -3.73 -8.92
N GLU A 97 -21.48 -4.73 -8.84
CA GLU A 97 -21.15 -6.07 -9.33
C GLU A 97 -20.79 -6.07 -10.83
N GLU A 98 -21.45 -5.22 -11.61
CA GLU A 98 -21.19 -5.09 -13.05
C GLU A 98 -19.78 -4.52 -13.30
N THR A 99 -19.40 -3.42 -12.64
CA THR A 99 -18.05 -2.84 -12.80
C THR A 99 -16.97 -3.78 -12.31
N LEU A 100 -17.20 -4.52 -11.21
CA LEU A 100 -16.26 -5.51 -10.69
C LEU A 100 -16.11 -6.71 -11.65
N ARG A 101 -17.17 -7.20 -12.28
CA ARG A 101 -17.09 -8.19 -13.36
C ARG A 101 -16.30 -7.67 -14.56
N GLY A 102 -16.50 -6.40 -14.91
CA GLY A 102 -15.73 -5.73 -15.97
C GLY A 102 -14.23 -5.66 -15.64
N PHE A 103 -13.86 -5.22 -14.44
CA PHE A 103 -12.45 -5.22 -14.00
C PHE A 103 -11.83 -6.62 -13.99
N ARG A 104 -12.61 -7.62 -13.52
CA ARG A 104 -12.15 -9.01 -13.55
C ARG A 104 -11.93 -9.52 -14.98
N ALA A 105 -12.83 -9.18 -15.92
CA ALA A 105 -12.69 -9.50 -17.35
C ALA A 105 -11.52 -8.76 -18.01
N ALA A 106 -11.23 -7.52 -17.58
CA ALA A 106 -10.06 -6.75 -18.02
C ALA A 106 -8.71 -7.33 -17.56
N GLY A 107 -8.73 -8.30 -16.62
CA GLY A 107 -7.51 -8.95 -16.15
C GLY A 107 -7.14 -8.64 -14.69
N VAL A 108 -7.86 -7.74 -14.00
CA VAL A 108 -7.64 -7.50 -12.57
C VAL A 108 -7.92 -8.79 -11.80
N ASN A 109 -6.95 -9.24 -11.00
CA ASN A 109 -7.06 -10.48 -10.23
C ASN A 109 -7.00 -10.28 -8.72
N ARG A 110 -6.70 -9.07 -8.25
CA ARG A 110 -6.74 -8.65 -6.86
C ARG A 110 -7.49 -7.32 -6.73
N ILE A 111 -8.41 -7.21 -5.77
CA ILE A 111 -9.14 -5.98 -5.45
C ILE A 111 -8.84 -5.57 -4.00
N SER A 112 -8.55 -4.27 -3.73
CA SER A 112 -8.37 -3.74 -2.39
C SER A 112 -9.45 -2.72 -2.06
N PHE A 113 -10.17 -2.93 -0.96
CA PHE A 113 -11.23 -2.04 -0.52
C PHE A 113 -10.81 -1.15 0.66
N GLY A 114 -10.87 0.16 0.49
CA GLY A 114 -10.70 1.13 1.56
C GLY A 114 -11.88 1.15 2.53
N VAL A 115 -11.97 0.15 3.42
CA VAL A 115 -13.06 -0.01 4.41
C VAL A 115 -12.90 0.98 5.56
N GLN A 116 -11.72 1.01 6.15
CA GLN A 116 -11.27 1.82 7.28
C GLN A 116 -11.94 1.47 8.61
N SER A 117 -13.27 1.32 8.68
CA SER A 117 -14.03 0.97 9.87
C SER A 117 -15.39 0.38 9.53
N ALA A 118 -15.90 -0.52 10.37
CA ALA A 118 -17.28 -1.02 10.33
C ALA A 118 -18.27 -0.07 11.05
N ARG A 119 -17.81 1.04 11.60
CA ARG A 119 -18.63 2.03 12.32
C ARG A 119 -18.89 3.27 11.48
N ASP A 120 -20.15 3.55 11.17
CA ASP A 120 -20.54 4.73 10.37
C ASP A 120 -20.15 6.05 11.05
N SER A 121 -20.09 6.10 12.39
CA SER A 121 -19.59 7.25 13.15
C SER A 121 -18.11 7.53 12.87
N GLN A 122 -17.28 6.49 12.84
CA GLN A 122 -15.85 6.59 12.52
C GLN A 122 -15.65 6.97 11.05
N LEU A 123 -16.40 6.35 10.14
CA LEU A 123 -16.38 6.70 8.71
C LEU A 123 -16.69 8.18 8.48
N LYS A 124 -17.71 8.70 9.18
CA LYS A 124 -18.06 10.13 9.14
C LYS A 124 -16.95 11.03 9.70
N THR A 125 -16.30 10.62 10.80
CA THR A 125 -15.15 11.32 11.37
C THR A 125 -13.99 11.38 10.36
N LEU A 126 -13.69 10.28 9.68
CA LEU A 126 -12.67 10.18 8.64
C LEU A 126 -13.02 10.94 7.34
N GLY A 127 -14.29 11.36 7.19
CA GLY A 127 -14.77 11.97 5.93
C GLY A 127 -14.98 10.96 4.80
N ARG A 128 -15.23 9.69 5.15
CA ARG A 128 -15.56 8.65 4.16
C ARG A 128 -17.02 8.78 3.73
N PRO A 129 -17.30 8.69 2.42
CA PRO A 129 -18.68 8.81 1.92
C PRO A 129 -19.50 7.53 2.02
N HIS A 130 -18.85 6.37 2.16
CA HIS A 130 -19.52 5.09 2.28
C HIS A 130 -19.94 4.76 3.73
N THR A 131 -20.80 3.77 3.86
CA THR A 131 -21.26 3.18 5.12
C THR A 131 -20.74 1.75 5.26
N ALA A 132 -20.76 1.20 6.47
CA ALA A 132 -20.42 -0.21 6.73
C ALA A 132 -21.32 -1.16 5.92
N LYS A 133 -22.59 -0.80 5.67
CA LYS A 133 -23.50 -1.57 4.81
C LYS A 133 -23.00 -1.62 3.36
N GLN A 134 -22.52 -0.50 2.83
CA GLN A 134 -21.94 -0.45 1.47
C GLN A 134 -20.63 -1.23 1.39
N ALA A 135 -19.79 -1.19 2.43
CA ALA A 135 -18.58 -2.02 2.49
C ALA A 135 -18.94 -3.52 2.40
N ARG A 136 -19.87 -4.02 3.22
CA ARG A 136 -20.36 -5.41 3.13
C ARG A 136 -20.90 -5.76 1.74
N ALA A 137 -21.65 -4.86 1.14
CA ALA A 137 -22.20 -5.07 -0.21
C ALA A 137 -21.10 -5.14 -1.28
N ALA A 138 -20.05 -4.33 -1.17
CA ALA A 138 -18.91 -4.32 -2.09
C ALA A 138 -18.13 -5.65 -2.03
N PHE A 139 -17.84 -6.18 -0.85
CA PHE A 139 -17.22 -7.50 -0.69
C PHE A 139 -18.08 -8.62 -1.31
N ALA A 140 -19.37 -8.64 -1.00
CA ALA A 140 -20.27 -9.62 -1.57
C ALA A 140 -20.35 -9.52 -3.10
N ALA A 141 -20.32 -8.29 -3.65
CA ALA A 141 -20.29 -8.08 -5.09
C ALA A 141 -18.98 -8.56 -5.72
N ALA A 142 -17.82 -8.34 -5.05
CA ALA A 142 -16.52 -8.83 -5.51
C ALA A 142 -16.47 -10.37 -5.57
N GLN A 143 -16.99 -11.05 -4.55
CA GLN A 143 -17.11 -12.51 -4.55
C GLN A 143 -17.99 -13.01 -5.73
N ARG A 144 -19.16 -12.40 -5.96
CA ARG A 144 -20.04 -12.75 -7.09
C ARG A 144 -19.43 -12.40 -8.45
N ALA A 145 -18.54 -11.40 -8.50
CA ALA A 145 -17.76 -11.07 -9.69
C ALA A 145 -16.59 -12.05 -9.94
N GLY A 146 -16.33 -12.98 -9.01
CA GLY A 146 -15.30 -14.02 -9.15
C GLY A 146 -13.93 -13.64 -8.60
N PHE A 147 -13.82 -12.59 -7.77
CA PHE A 147 -12.59 -12.30 -7.05
C PHE A 147 -12.40 -13.27 -5.88
N THR A 148 -11.22 -13.88 -5.81
CA THR A 148 -10.77 -14.74 -4.71
C THR A 148 -9.59 -14.14 -3.95
N ASN A 149 -8.94 -13.11 -4.48
CA ASN A 149 -7.90 -12.33 -3.84
C ASN A 149 -8.46 -10.94 -3.53
N ILE A 150 -8.94 -10.76 -2.29
CA ILE A 150 -9.61 -9.55 -1.84
C ILE A 150 -8.85 -9.01 -0.62
N SER A 151 -8.52 -7.73 -0.65
CA SER A 151 -7.92 -7.01 0.47
C SER A 151 -8.92 -6.05 1.09
N GLY A 152 -8.86 -5.86 2.40
CA GLY A 152 -9.57 -4.82 3.11
C GLY A 152 -8.60 -3.94 3.91
N ASP A 153 -8.72 -2.62 3.78
CA ASP A 153 -7.89 -1.69 4.51
C ASP A 153 -8.60 -1.24 5.78
N ILE A 154 -7.90 -1.30 6.92
CA ILE A 154 -8.37 -0.88 8.24
C ILE A 154 -7.50 0.26 8.74
N MET A 155 -8.13 1.27 9.34
CA MET A 155 -7.41 2.31 10.05
C MET A 155 -7.44 2.05 11.55
N LEU A 156 -6.26 2.00 12.16
CA LEU A 156 -6.08 1.77 13.59
C LEU A 156 -5.93 3.08 14.35
N ALA A 157 -6.14 3.04 15.66
CA ALA A 157 -5.92 4.16 16.57
C ALA A 157 -6.72 5.42 16.18
N LEU A 158 -7.98 5.23 15.78
CA LEU A 158 -8.92 6.30 15.47
C LEU A 158 -9.31 7.09 16.72
N PRO A 159 -9.88 8.31 16.60
CA PRO A 159 -10.39 9.06 17.73
C PRO A 159 -11.43 8.25 18.52
N HIS A 160 -11.25 8.16 19.85
CA HIS A 160 -12.11 7.37 20.76
C HIS A 160 -12.28 5.90 20.35
N TYR A 161 -11.33 5.33 19.63
CA TYR A 161 -11.41 3.97 19.07
C TYR A 161 -11.26 2.90 20.15
N THR A 162 -12.10 1.89 20.07
CA THR A 162 -12.09 0.76 21.01
C THR A 162 -11.68 -0.55 20.32
N GLN A 163 -11.20 -1.50 21.10
CA GLN A 163 -10.89 -2.85 20.59
C GLN A 163 -12.13 -3.50 19.94
N ALA A 164 -13.31 -3.37 20.56
CA ALA A 164 -14.55 -3.91 19.99
C ALA A 164 -14.92 -3.33 18.61
N GLU A 165 -14.60 -2.05 18.34
CA GLU A 165 -14.84 -1.44 17.02
C GLU A 165 -13.85 -1.99 15.98
N PHE A 166 -12.61 -2.32 16.38
CA PHE A 166 -11.65 -3.01 15.55
C PHE A 166 -12.12 -4.42 15.22
N ASP A 167 -12.53 -5.19 16.25
CA ASP A 167 -13.01 -6.56 16.08
C ASP A 167 -14.19 -6.63 15.11
N GLU A 168 -15.17 -5.71 15.24
CA GLU A 168 -16.30 -5.60 14.30
C GLU A 168 -15.83 -5.31 12.87
N THR A 169 -14.76 -4.52 12.71
CA THR A 169 -14.20 -4.20 11.40
C THR A 169 -13.49 -5.41 10.81
N LEU A 170 -12.73 -6.13 11.62
CA LEU A 170 -12.06 -7.37 11.23
C LEU A 170 -13.07 -8.45 10.83
N GLU A 171 -14.14 -8.63 11.62
CA GLU A 171 -15.25 -9.54 11.28
C GLU A 171 -15.93 -9.17 9.95
N LEU A 172 -16.14 -7.87 9.68
CA LEU A 172 -16.71 -7.42 8.40
C LEU A 172 -15.84 -7.87 7.23
N ILE A 173 -14.52 -7.69 7.34
CA ILE A 173 -13.55 -8.00 6.30
C ILE A 173 -13.41 -9.52 6.13
N GLU A 174 -13.31 -10.27 7.23
CA GLU A 174 -13.22 -11.73 7.20
C GLU A 174 -14.47 -12.36 6.60
N ASN A 175 -15.66 -11.97 7.05
CA ASN A 175 -16.94 -12.42 6.50
C ASN A 175 -17.11 -12.00 5.03
N GLY A 176 -16.44 -10.94 4.60
CA GLY A 176 -16.31 -10.51 3.22
C GLY A 176 -15.40 -11.38 2.37
N GLY A 177 -14.77 -12.41 2.95
CA GLY A 177 -13.88 -13.34 2.24
C GLY A 177 -12.53 -12.74 1.88
N ALA A 178 -12.07 -11.71 2.61
CA ALA A 178 -10.75 -11.14 2.40
C ALA A 178 -9.65 -12.17 2.71
N THR A 179 -8.62 -12.14 1.88
CA THR A 179 -7.40 -12.96 2.03
C THR A 179 -6.21 -12.13 2.48
N HIS A 180 -6.39 -10.81 2.52
CA HIS A 180 -5.36 -9.84 2.90
C HIS A 180 -6.00 -8.68 3.65
N VAL A 181 -5.26 -8.10 4.61
CA VAL A 181 -5.65 -6.92 5.38
C VAL A 181 -4.48 -5.95 5.42
N SER A 182 -4.75 -4.68 5.06
CA SER A 182 -3.84 -3.57 5.32
C SER A 182 -4.32 -2.83 6.56
N ALA A 183 -3.51 -2.79 7.62
CA ALA A 183 -3.86 -2.16 8.89
C ALA A 183 -2.88 -1.03 9.20
N TYR A 184 -3.36 0.22 9.07
CA TYR A 184 -2.55 1.42 9.21
C TYR A 184 -2.88 2.18 10.49
N LEU A 185 -1.87 2.53 11.29
CA LEU A 185 -2.04 3.54 12.34
C LEU A 185 -2.40 4.88 11.70
N LEU A 186 -3.43 5.54 12.24
CA LEU A 186 -3.79 6.89 11.80
C LEU A 186 -2.62 7.84 12.08
N LYS A 187 -2.02 8.35 11.02
CA LYS A 187 -1.02 9.41 11.07
C LYS A 187 -1.65 10.75 10.71
N ILE A 188 -1.37 11.77 11.48
CA ILE A 188 -1.84 13.13 11.21
C ILE A 188 -0.81 13.84 10.33
N GLU A 189 -1.09 13.87 9.03
CA GLU A 189 -0.22 14.55 8.07
C GLU A 189 -0.52 16.05 8.05
N PRO A 190 0.52 16.93 8.07
CA PRO A 190 0.32 18.39 8.20
C PRO A 190 -0.61 19.00 7.14
N ASP A 191 -0.51 18.51 5.90
CA ASP A 191 -1.27 19.03 4.76
C ASP A 191 -2.69 18.44 4.64
N SER A 192 -3.03 17.47 5.48
CA SER A 192 -4.37 16.90 5.55
C SER A 192 -5.36 17.82 6.26
N ALA A 193 -6.67 17.54 6.14
CA ALA A 193 -7.67 18.28 6.92
C ALA A 193 -7.50 18.03 8.42
N PHE A 194 -7.09 16.84 8.83
CA PHE A 194 -6.76 16.52 10.23
C PHE A 194 -5.48 17.23 10.70
N GLY A 195 -4.49 17.46 9.84
CA GLY A 195 -3.32 18.26 10.17
C GLY A 195 -3.66 19.70 10.50
N ARG A 196 -4.57 20.30 9.72
CA ARG A 196 -5.06 21.66 9.96
C ARG A 196 -6.00 21.78 11.17
N LYS A 197 -6.80 20.74 11.43
CA LYS A 197 -7.72 20.67 12.55
C LYS A 197 -7.81 19.22 13.05
N PRO A 198 -6.92 18.81 13.96
CA PRO A 198 -6.94 17.47 14.53
C PRO A 198 -8.28 17.15 15.21
N PRO A 199 -8.80 15.93 15.07
CA PRO A 199 -9.98 15.51 15.79
C PRO A 199 -9.70 15.37 17.29
N GLU A 200 -10.72 15.56 18.11
CA GLU A 200 -10.65 15.28 19.55
C GLU A 200 -10.61 13.76 19.79
N GLY A 201 -10.00 13.33 20.90
CA GLY A 201 -9.98 11.92 21.31
C GLY A 201 -8.98 11.04 20.56
N LEU A 202 -7.96 11.65 19.95
CA LEU A 202 -6.82 10.88 19.45
C LEU A 202 -6.11 10.18 20.60
N PRO A 203 -5.65 8.92 20.43
CA PRO A 203 -4.86 8.25 21.43
C PRO A 203 -3.47 8.90 21.56
N THR A 204 -2.86 8.73 22.71
CA THR A 204 -1.43 8.97 22.91
C THR A 204 -0.59 7.99 22.07
N SER A 205 0.70 8.26 21.93
CA SER A 205 1.62 7.35 21.21
C SER A 205 1.66 5.96 21.85
N ASP A 206 1.63 5.88 23.19
CA ASP A 206 1.67 4.60 23.91
C ASP A 206 0.34 3.82 23.71
N GLU A 207 -0.81 4.51 23.81
CA GLU A 207 -2.11 3.90 23.52
C GLU A 207 -2.22 3.41 22.06
N ALA A 208 -1.66 4.17 21.11
CA ALA A 208 -1.62 3.76 19.71
C ALA A 208 -0.71 2.54 19.49
N ALA A 209 0.42 2.47 20.21
CA ALA A 209 1.33 1.33 20.19
C ALA A 209 0.68 0.07 20.78
N ASP A 210 0.03 0.19 21.93
CA ASP A 210 -0.72 -0.91 22.55
C ASP A 210 -1.86 -1.40 21.64
N PHE A 211 -2.54 -0.47 20.98
CA PHE A 211 -3.60 -0.81 20.03
C PHE A 211 -3.06 -1.54 18.79
N TYR A 212 -1.90 -1.14 18.29
CA TYR A 212 -1.24 -1.84 17.18
C TYR A 212 -0.88 -3.28 17.56
N LEU A 213 -0.31 -3.49 18.75
CA LEU A 213 0.02 -4.84 19.22
C LEU A 213 -1.23 -5.72 19.37
N TYR A 214 -2.30 -5.16 19.92
CA TYR A 214 -3.61 -5.83 19.96
C TYR A 214 -4.08 -6.21 18.56
N ALA A 215 -4.03 -5.27 17.59
CA ALA A 215 -4.47 -5.53 16.23
C ALA A 215 -3.63 -6.63 15.55
N VAL A 216 -2.31 -6.65 15.77
CA VAL A 216 -1.43 -7.73 15.28
C VAL A 216 -1.86 -9.07 15.83
N GLU A 217 -2.08 -9.18 17.16
CA GLU A 217 -2.50 -10.41 17.82
C GLU A 217 -3.84 -10.93 17.27
N GLN A 218 -4.84 -10.04 17.14
CA GLN A 218 -6.15 -10.41 16.60
C GLN A 218 -6.08 -10.85 15.14
N LEU A 219 -5.36 -10.11 14.28
CA LEU A 219 -5.17 -10.48 12.87
C LEU A 219 -4.51 -11.85 12.74
N GLU A 220 -3.45 -12.14 13.52
CA GLU A 220 -2.79 -13.45 13.51
C GLU A 220 -3.72 -14.55 14.04
N HIS A 221 -4.52 -14.28 15.08
CA HIS A 221 -5.53 -15.22 15.60
C HIS A 221 -6.60 -15.57 14.54
N HIS A 222 -6.97 -14.63 13.70
CA HIS A 222 -7.90 -14.82 12.57
C HIS A 222 -7.22 -15.38 11.31
N GLY A 223 -5.93 -15.77 11.39
CA GLY A 223 -5.18 -16.44 10.32
C GLY A 223 -4.58 -15.51 9.28
N TYR A 224 -4.50 -14.21 9.54
CA TYR A 224 -3.77 -13.25 8.74
C TYR A 224 -2.37 -13.05 9.33
N GLN A 225 -1.36 -13.64 8.71
CA GLN A 225 0.04 -13.54 9.16
C GLN A 225 0.61 -12.17 8.78
N GLN A 226 1.23 -11.50 9.74
CA GLN A 226 1.96 -10.27 9.47
C GLN A 226 3.18 -10.58 8.59
N TYR A 227 3.31 -10.00 7.41
CA TYR A 227 4.50 -10.14 6.57
C TYR A 227 5.33 -8.86 6.46
N GLU A 228 4.73 -7.69 6.75
CA GLU A 228 5.42 -6.41 6.93
C GLU A 228 4.67 -5.53 7.92
N ILE A 229 5.17 -4.34 8.23
CA ILE A 229 4.70 -3.49 9.33
C ILE A 229 3.19 -3.20 9.30
N SER A 230 2.59 -3.04 8.12
CA SER A 230 1.17 -2.64 7.96
C SER A 230 0.31 -3.67 7.25
N ASN A 231 0.90 -4.76 6.72
CA ASN A 231 0.18 -5.71 5.90
C ASN A 231 0.20 -7.13 6.43
N PHE A 232 -0.96 -7.76 6.35
CA PHE A 232 -1.27 -9.08 6.87
C PHE A 232 -1.97 -9.90 5.79
N ALA A 233 -1.63 -11.18 5.67
CA ALA A 233 -2.22 -12.02 4.64
C ALA A 233 -2.42 -13.44 5.12
N ARG A 234 -3.39 -14.13 4.53
CA ARG A 234 -3.39 -15.59 4.55
C ARG A 234 -2.21 -16.09 3.72
N PRO A 235 -1.58 -17.22 4.08
CA PRO A 235 -0.40 -17.72 3.36
C PRO A 235 -0.62 -17.79 1.84
N GLY A 236 0.29 -17.15 1.08
CA GLY A 236 0.25 -17.10 -0.40
C GLY A 236 -0.55 -15.92 -0.98
N TYR A 237 -1.08 -15.02 -0.13
CA TYR A 237 -1.82 -13.83 -0.54
C TYR A 237 -1.10 -12.52 -0.19
N GLU A 238 0.18 -12.57 0.12
CA GLU A 238 1.01 -11.39 0.37
C GLU A 238 1.00 -10.46 -0.84
N GLY A 239 0.98 -9.16 -0.61
CA GLY A 239 0.97 -8.13 -1.65
C GLY A 239 2.29 -8.10 -2.44
N LYS A 240 2.35 -8.78 -3.58
CA LYS A 240 3.58 -8.93 -4.37
C LYS A 240 4.14 -7.59 -4.85
N HIS A 241 3.27 -6.64 -5.20
CA HIS A 241 3.70 -5.33 -5.66
C HIS A 241 4.47 -4.56 -4.57
N ASN A 242 3.94 -4.52 -3.33
CA ASN A 242 4.61 -3.87 -2.21
C ASN A 242 5.93 -4.57 -1.84
N LEU A 243 5.99 -5.89 -1.98
CA LEU A 243 7.23 -6.65 -1.74
C LEU A 243 8.35 -6.26 -2.72
N ILE A 244 8.04 -5.85 -3.97
CA ILE A 244 9.04 -5.30 -4.89
C ILE A 244 9.68 -4.03 -4.30
N TYR A 245 8.89 -3.15 -3.70
CA TYR A 245 9.41 -1.94 -3.04
C TYR A 245 10.33 -2.29 -1.86
N TRP A 246 9.87 -3.19 -0.99
CA TRP A 246 10.62 -3.59 0.20
C TRP A 246 11.92 -4.34 -0.13
N ASP A 247 11.97 -5.04 -1.24
CA ASP A 247 13.17 -5.74 -1.74
C ASP A 247 14.08 -4.85 -2.62
N CYS A 248 13.83 -3.53 -2.70
CA CYS A 248 14.52 -2.60 -3.60
C CYS A 248 14.53 -3.07 -5.06
N GLY A 249 13.46 -3.74 -5.48
CA GLY A 249 13.28 -4.21 -6.86
C GLY A 249 12.94 -3.06 -7.81
N ASP A 250 13.00 -3.34 -9.11
CA ASP A 250 12.62 -2.37 -10.13
C ASP A 250 11.11 -2.17 -10.19
N TYR A 251 10.68 -0.91 -10.20
CA TYR A 251 9.30 -0.53 -10.45
C TYR A 251 9.21 0.79 -11.21
N LEU A 252 8.25 0.87 -12.12
CA LEU A 252 7.91 2.07 -12.86
C LEU A 252 6.57 2.62 -12.37
N GLY A 253 6.57 3.86 -11.89
CA GLY A 253 5.37 4.59 -11.55
C GLY A 253 5.00 5.60 -12.62
N LEU A 254 3.78 5.55 -13.12
CA LEU A 254 3.25 6.48 -14.11
C LEU A 254 2.07 7.27 -13.53
N GLY A 255 2.05 8.56 -13.84
CA GLY A 255 1.05 9.52 -13.36
C GLY A 255 1.62 10.54 -12.39
N PRO A 256 0.89 11.65 -12.13
CA PRO A 256 1.33 12.71 -11.22
C PRO A 256 1.62 12.17 -9.82
N ALA A 257 2.71 12.60 -9.22
CA ALA A 257 3.22 12.14 -7.92
C ALA A 257 3.64 10.64 -7.86
N ALA A 258 3.63 9.92 -8.98
CA ALA A 258 4.12 8.54 -8.99
C ALA A 258 5.65 8.50 -8.91
N HIS A 259 6.16 7.65 -8.03
CA HIS A 259 7.59 7.38 -7.87
C HIS A 259 7.99 6.10 -8.61
N SER A 260 9.25 6.05 -9.01
CA SER A 260 9.88 4.92 -9.70
C SER A 260 11.25 4.60 -9.11
N CYS A 261 11.66 3.34 -9.23
CA CYS A 261 13.04 2.91 -9.04
C CYS A 261 13.39 1.92 -10.16
N MET A 262 14.28 2.32 -11.07
CA MET A 262 14.67 1.51 -12.22
C MET A 262 16.19 1.46 -12.31
N GLY A 263 16.77 0.25 -12.29
CA GLY A 263 18.22 0.08 -12.32
C GLY A 263 18.90 0.82 -11.15
N GLY A 264 18.29 0.84 -9.98
CA GLY A 264 18.77 1.52 -8.78
C GLY A 264 18.67 3.05 -8.80
N LYS A 265 18.09 3.66 -9.83
CA LYS A 265 17.83 5.11 -9.90
C LYS A 265 16.40 5.41 -9.51
N ARG A 266 16.19 6.35 -8.59
CA ARG A 266 14.88 6.84 -8.20
C ARG A 266 14.53 8.10 -8.97
N PHE A 267 13.28 8.19 -9.40
CA PHE A 267 12.70 9.38 -10.02
C PHE A 267 11.19 9.41 -9.77
N TYR A 268 10.57 10.57 -9.96
CA TYR A 268 9.14 10.74 -9.78
C TYR A 268 8.56 11.73 -10.80
N TYR A 269 7.26 11.64 -11.06
CA TYR A 269 6.52 12.69 -11.75
C TYR A 269 6.10 13.77 -10.74
N PRO A 270 6.26 15.06 -11.08
CA PRO A 270 5.73 16.15 -10.25
C PRO A 270 4.23 15.98 -9.97
N PRO A 271 3.71 16.45 -8.81
CA PRO A 271 2.30 16.37 -8.46
C PRO A 271 1.48 17.43 -9.22
N ASP A 272 1.44 17.33 -10.54
CA ASP A 272 0.77 18.26 -11.46
C ASP A 272 0.03 17.47 -12.55
N THR A 273 -1.31 17.33 -12.36
CA THR A 273 -2.16 16.60 -13.29
C THR A 273 -2.28 17.33 -14.64
N ASP A 274 -2.34 18.65 -14.66
CA ASP A 274 -2.47 19.41 -15.89
C ASP A 274 -1.20 19.30 -16.74
N ALA A 275 -0.03 19.42 -16.13
CA ALA A 275 1.24 19.23 -16.81
C ALA A 275 1.38 17.79 -17.36
N PHE A 276 0.90 16.79 -16.63
CA PHE A 276 0.91 15.38 -17.07
C PHE A 276 -0.01 15.16 -18.28
N LEU A 277 -1.22 15.71 -18.25
CA LEU A 277 -2.18 15.60 -19.35
C LEU A 277 -1.65 16.27 -20.64
N HIS A 278 -1.04 17.46 -20.51
CA HIS A 278 -0.55 18.23 -21.65
C HIS A 278 0.87 17.85 -22.11
N ASP A 279 1.43 16.75 -21.59
CA ASP A 279 2.78 16.27 -21.95
C ASP A 279 3.92 17.27 -21.66
N THR A 280 3.75 18.09 -20.64
CA THR A 280 4.75 19.06 -20.18
C THR A 280 5.46 18.61 -18.89
N ALA A 281 4.94 17.56 -18.21
CA ALA A 281 5.60 16.95 -17.08
C ALA A 281 6.70 15.98 -17.53
N ALA A 282 7.89 16.14 -16.98
CA ALA A 282 8.98 15.19 -17.16
C ALA A 282 9.33 14.55 -15.78
N PRO A 283 9.77 13.28 -15.77
CA PRO A 283 10.25 12.65 -14.53
C PRO A 283 11.47 13.41 -13.98
N VAL A 284 11.47 13.60 -12.66
CA VAL A 284 12.53 14.29 -11.92
C VAL A 284 13.36 13.25 -11.18
N LEU A 285 14.69 13.27 -11.35
CA LEU A 285 15.59 12.37 -10.63
C LEU A 285 15.57 12.67 -9.12
N ASP A 286 15.39 11.62 -8.31
CA ASP A 286 15.30 11.67 -6.84
C ASP A 286 16.37 10.80 -6.17
N GLY A 287 17.56 10.69 -6.77
CA GLY A 287 18.69 9.96 -6.22
C GLY A 287 18.76 8.50 -6.65
N SER A 288 19.29 7.65 -5.77
CA SER A 288 19.48 6.22 -6.01
C SER A 288 19.05 5.40 -4.81
N CYS A 289 18.65 4.15 -5.05
CA CYS A 289 18.40 3.17 -4.01
C CYS A 289 19.74 2.51 -3.62
N GLY A 290 20.15 2.66 -2.38
CA GLY A 290 21.46 2.21 -1.86
C GLY A 290 21.35 1.23 -0.69
N ALA A 291 22.50 1.02 -0.03
CA ALA A 291 22.59 0.12 1.13
C ALA A 291 21.68 0.55 2.29
N GLU A 292 21.58 1.85 2.53
CA GLU A 292 20.74 2.40 3.61
C GLU A 292 19.26 2.19 3.32
N ASP A 293 18.82 2.46 2.08
CA ASP A 293 17.44 2.18 1.66
C ASP A 293 17.10 0.70 1.83
N TYR A 294 18.00 -0.21 1.39
CA TYR A 294 17.79 -1.64 1.53
C TYR A 294 17.66 -2.05 3.00
N LEU A 295 18.54 -1.54 3.88
CA LEU A 295 18.46 -1.80 5.31
C LEU A 295 17.12 -1.34 5.90
N ILE A 296 16.71 -0.09 5.60
CA ILE A 296 15.44 0.49 6.06
C ILE A 296 14.25 -0.38 5.60
N LEU A 297 14.22 -0.74 4.33
CA LEU A 297 13.10 -1.44 3.71
C LEU A 297 13.01 -2.91 4.16
N GLN A 298 14.14 -3.62 4.27
CA GLN A 298 14.16 -5.00 4.76
C GLN A 298 13.76 -5.13 6.23
N LEU A 299 14.06 -4.14 7.07
CA LEU A 299 13.63 -4.15 8.47
C LEU A 299 12.14 -3.83 8.67
N ARG A 300 11.42 -3.41 7.61
CA ARG A 300 9.94 -3.37 7.62
C ARG A 300 9.32 -4.76 7.53
N LEU A 301 10.06 -5.72 6.96
CA LEU A 301 9.57 -7.08 6.71
C LEU A 301 9.76 -7.99 7.93
N ARG A 302 8.78 -8.84 8.18
CA ARG A 302 8.88 -9.87 9.22
C ARG A 302 9.97 -10.91 8.94
N LYS A 303 10.32 -11.12 7.65
CA LYS A 303 11.49 -11.94 7.26
C LYS A 303 12.83 -11.30 7.66
N GLY A 304 12.86 -9.97 7.82
CA GLY A 304 14.02 -9.21 8.26
C GLY A 304 15.14 -9.06 7.23
N LEU A 305 16.22 -8.45 7.67
CA LEU A 305 17.46 -8.20 6.90
C LEU A 305 18.42 -9.38 7.02
N ASN A 306 18.75 -10.01 5.88
CA ASN A 306 19.83 -10.99 5.83
C ASN A 306 21.17 -10.28 5.65
N LEU A 307 22.08 -10.39 6.63
CA LEU A 307 23.37 -9.70 6.65
C LEU A 307 24.34 -10.19 5.57
N GLU A 308 24.25 -11.46 5.19
CA GLU A 308 25.07 -12.01 4.12
C GLU A 308 24.64 -11.46 2.74
N ALA A 309 23.33 -11.41 2.50
CA ALA A 309 22.77 -10.77 1.31
C ALA A 309 23.13 -9.28 1.25
N TYR A 310 23.02 -8.57 2.37
CA TYR A 310 23.38 -7.16 2.48
C TYR A 310 24.85 -6.93 2.12
N LYS A 311 25.76 -7.76 2.67
CA LYS A 311 27.19 -7.72 2.34
C LYS A 311 27.44 -8.01 0.86
N ASN A 312 26.81 -9.05 0.30
CA ASN A 312 27.01 -9.44 -1.10
C ASN A 312 26.50 -8.38 -2.10
N LEU A 313 25.39 -7.70 -1.78
CA LEU A 313 24.79 -6.67 -2.66
C LEU A 313 25.53 -5.33 -2.59
N TYR A 314 25.98 -4.93 -1.40
CA TYR A 314 26.44 -3.56 -1.14
C TYR A 314 27.87 -3.49 -0.59
N GLY A 315 28.52 -4.61 -0.29
CA GLY A 315 29.85 -4.63 0.33
C GLY A 315 29.88 -4.07 1.76
N LYS A 316 28.71 -3.95 2.42
CA LYS A 316 28.57 -3.38 3.77
C LYS A 316 28.41 -4.48 4.81
N GLU A 317 29.03 -4.30 5.97
CA GLU A 317 28.90 -5.16 7.13
C GLU A 317 28.54 -4.34 8.36
N PHE A 318 27.84 -4.96 9.30
CA PHE A 318 27.60 -4.33 10.58
C PHE A 318 28.91 -4.28 11.40
N SER A 319 29.19 -3.13 11.95
CA SER A 319 30.28 -2.93 12.90
C SER A 319 30.03 -3.68 14.21
N THR A 320 31.07 -3.86 15.03
CA THR A 320 30.94 -4.46 16.37
C THR A 320 29.94 -3.68 17.24
N ALA A 321 29.89 -2.34 17.10
CA ALA A 321 28.95 -1.50 17.85
C ALA A 321 27.49 -1.77 17.42
N GLN A 322 27.23 -1.82 16.10
CA GLN A 322 25.89 -2.14 15.58
C GLN A 322 25.45 -3.55 16.00
N LEU A 323 26.34 -4.56 15.94
CA LEU A 323 26.02 -5.92 16.41
C LEU A 323 25.73 -5.96 17.92
N ALA A 324 26.48 -5.20 18.74
CA ALA A 324 26.20 -5.07 20.17
C ALA A 324 24.83 -4.41 20.43
N PHE A 325 24.48 -3.37 19.65
CA PHE A 325 23.16 -2.74 19.71
C PHE A 325 22.05 -3.73 19.32
N VAL A 326 22.21 -4.50 18.24
CA VAL A 326 21.28 -5.58 17.84
C VAL A 326 21.05 -6.56 18.99
N GLN A 327 22.10 -6.99 19.69
CA GLN A 327 21.97 -7.88 20.85
C GLN A 327 21.17 -7.24 21.99
N ASN A 328 21.28 -5.93 22.18
CA ASN A 328 20.47 -5.21 23.17
C ASN A 328 18.98 -5.16 22.72
N CYS A 329 18.69 -4.94 21.44
CA CYS A 329 17.33 -5.03 20.91
C CYS A 329 16.72 -6.43 21.09
N VAL A 330 17.53 -7.50 20.91
CA VAL A 330 17.08 -8.88 21.16
C VAL A 330 16.74 -9.09 22.62
N LYS A 331 17.60 -8.67 23.54
CA LYS A 331 17.36 -8.77 25.00
C LYS A 331 16.12 -7.99 25.45
N ALA A 332 15.85 -6.85 24.79
CA ALA A 332 14.66 -6.04 25.05
C ALA A 332 13.37 -6.56 24.39
N GLY A 333 13.45 -7.61 23.58
CA GLY A 333 12.29 -8.18 22.88
C GLY A 333 11.87 -7.47 21.61
N TYR A 334 12.68 -6.51 21.10
CA TYR A 334 12.39 -5.75 19.89
C TYR A 334 12.87 -6.42 18.61
N ALA A 335 13.79 -7.38 18.70
CA ALA A 335 14.31 -8.06 17.53
C ALA A 335 14.58 -9.54 17.79
N ASN A 336 14.62 -10.32 16.71
CA ASN A 336 15.19 -11.66 16.65
C ASN A 336 16.45 -11.60 15.80
N PHE A 337 17.51 -12.27 16.24
CA PHE A 337 18.77 -12.35 15.50
C PHE A 337 19.41 -13.71 15.68
N ASP A 338 19.53 -14.47 14.59
CA ASP A 338 20.12 -15.84 14.58
C ASP A 338 21.62 -15.86 14.18
N GLY A 339 22.25 -14.69 14.11
CA GLY A 339 23.63 -14.51 13.63
C GLY A 339 23.73 -14.25 12.13
N LYS A 340 22.63 -14.37 11.37
CA LYS A 340 22.56 -14.12 9.93
C LYS A 340 21.44 -13.17 9.55
N THR A 341 20.29 -13.30 10.17
CA THR A 341 19.10 -12.51 9.86
C THR A 341 18.65 -11.72 11.07
N LEU A 342 18.50 -10.41 10.89
CA LEU A 342 17.93 -9.48 11.84
C LEU A 342 16.48 -9.19 11.44
N ALA A 343 15.52 -9.62 12.27
CA ALA A 343 14.09 -9.38 12.06
C ALA A 343 13.48 -8.66 13.26
N LEU A 344 12.70 -7.61 13.02
CA LEU A 344 12.00 -6.91 14.09
C LEU A 344 10.76 -7.70 14.54
N THR A 345 10.51 -7.70 15.84
CA THR A 345 9.23 -8.17 16.41
C THR A 345 8.13 -7.13 16.16
N PRO A 346 6.84 -7.43 16.38
CA PRO A 346 5.80 -6.39 16.34
C PRO A 346 6.11 -5.18 17.23
N ALA A 347 6.64 -5.41 18.43
CA ALA A 347 7.08 -4.34 19.32
C ALA A 347 8.28 -3.55 18.76
N GLY A 348 9.21 -4.23 18.08
CA GLY A 348 10.34 -3.59 17.39
C GLY A 348 9.91 -2.75 16.19
N LEU A 349 8.87 -3.17 15.46
CA LEU A 349 8.32 -2.39 14.35
C LEU A 349 7.74 -1.04 14.79
N ILE A 350 7.14 -0.98 15.99
CA ILE A 350 6.63 0.29 16.56
C ILE A 350 7.76 1.30 16.76
N VAL A 351 8.92 0.83 17.23
CA VAL A 351 10.09 1.68 17.52
C VAL A 351 11.14 1.62 16.41
N GLN A 352 10.75 1.18 15.21
CA GLN A 352 11.66 0.95 14.09
C GLN A 352 12.54 2.17 13.77
N ASN A 353 12.00 3.38 13.78
CA ASN A 353 12.75 4.58 13.48
C ASN A 353 13.92 4.81 14.47
N THR A 354 13.68 4.53 15.76
CA THR A 354 14.74 4.60 16.78
C THR A 354 15.83 3.55 16.54
N ILE A 355 15.41 2.32 16.19
CA ILE A 355 16.36 1.23 15.87
C ILE A 355 17.18 1.58 14.62
N LEU A 356 16.53 2.11 13.58
CA LEU A 356 17.19 2.51 12.33
C LEU A 356 18.21 3.62 12.56
N ALA A 357 17.91 4.61 13.41
CA ALA A 357 18.83 5.71 13.71
C ALA A 357 20.17 5.25 14.33
N GLU A 358 20.19 4.10 15.00
CA GLU A 358 21.39 3.50 15.57
C GLU A 358 22.12 2.54 14.60
N LEU A 359 21.43 2.12 13.55
CA LEU A 359 21.97 1.18 12.54
C LEU A 359 22.50 1.88 11.29
N LEU A 360 22.04 3.11 11.01
CA LEU A 360 22.50 3.94 9.89
C LEU A 360 23.72 4.78 10.27
#